data_cb7bd331026ffce7c84b2afcac205146
#
_entry.id   cb7bd331026ffce7c84b2afcac205146
#
_cell.length_a   1.000
_cell.length_b   1.000
_cell.length_c   1.000
_cell.angle_alpha   90.00
_cell.angle_beta   90.00
_cell.angle_gamma   90.00
#
_symmetry.space_group_name_H-M   'P 1'
#
loop_
_entity.id
_entity.type
_entity.pdbx_description
1 polymer ?
#
loop_
_entity_poly.entity_id
_entity_poly.type
_entity_poly.pdbx_seq_one_letter_code
_entity_poly.pdbx_strand_id
1 'polypeptide(L)'
;MEEFIFGTLANDQLKVMNHRMTRRGLQHAHHVLPSDPEPGQPITLSVQVGGDLKADRVACYYTFDGSQPSGERGAAYNGQAAFFQPVEVMWDSVTWSYQTMWTVTLPPVQEQALLRYQIGAWSDDTQEVFADWPHIKHAAEIAATAFFRGEALPNHIQAGDPYRPHTFVLSIDELKPPQWARDAVIYHVFVDRFFPGQGRNWSQTDDLNGFCGGTLWGVAEKLDYIEELGVNCIWLSPVFCSPTHHGYDVVDYSNVEPRLGGDDALHFLVEAAHARGIRVVLYIAL
;
A
#
# COMPACT_ATOMS: atom_id res chain seq x y z
N MET A 1 20.02 20.44 -11.58
CA MET A 1 19.44 19.14 -11.97
C MET A 1 18.74 18.62 -10.71
N GLU A 2 17.42 18.67 -10.64
CA GLU A 2 16.70 18.19 -9.47
C GLU A 2 16.72 16.67 -9.52
N GLU A 3 17.21 16.02 -8.47
CA GLU A 3 17.30 14.57 -8.38
C GLU A 3 15.90 13.99 -8.24
N PHE A 4 15.54 13.11 -9.19
CA PHE A 4 14.34 12.30 -9.10
C PHE A 4 14.62 11.12 -8.16
N ILE A 5 14.14 11.20 -6.93
CA ILE A 5 14.17 10.07 -5.99
C ILE A 5 12.93 9.22 -6.24
N PHE A 6 13.11 7.93 -6.50
CA PHE A 6 12.07 6.94 -6.77
C PHE A 6 10.88 7.11 -5.80
N GLY A 7 9.70 7.39 -6.34
CA GLY A 7 8.44 7.48 -5.59
C GLY A 7 8.14 8.81 -4.90
N THR A 8 9.02 9.80 -4.95
CA THR A 8 8.73 11.14 -4.41
C THR A 8 9.04 12.21 -5.45
N LEU A 9 8.06 13.06 -5.75
CA LEU A 9 8.32 14.30 -6.46
C LEU A 9 9.11 15.22 -5.51
N ALA A 10 10.40 15.34 -5.76
CA ALA A 10 11.34 16.07 -4.88
C ALA A 10 11.20 17.60 -4.97
N ASN A 11 10.28 18.11 -5.80
CA ASN A 11 10.06 19.54 -5.96
C ASN A 11 9.20 20.08 -4.79
N ASP A 12 9.68 21.12 -4.13
CA ASP A 12 8.99 21.73 -2.98
C ASP A 12 7.61 22.28 -3.34
N GLN A 13 7.39 22.74 -4.56
CA GLN A 13 6.08 23.19 -5.03
C GLN A 13 5.07 22.04 -5.07
N LEU A 14 5.48 20.86 -5.53
CA LEU A 14 4.65 19.66 -5.57
C LEU A 14 4.37 19.13 -4.16
N LYS A 15 5.34 19.23 -3.23
CA LYS A 15 5.12 18.89 -1.82
C LYS A 15 4.10 19.82 -1.17
N VAL A 16 4.22 21.14 -1.40
CA VAL A 16 3.24 22.14 -0.91
C VAL A 16 1.86 21.89 -1.51
N MET A 17 1.76 21.57 -2.78
CA MET A 17 0.50 21.26 -3.43
C MET A 17 -0.13 20.00 -2.85
N ASN A 18 0.64 18.92 -2.70
CA ASN A 18 0.17 17.67 -2.07
C ASN A 18 -0.31 17.93 -0.63
N HIS A 19 0.46 18.70 0.15
CA HIS A 19 0.05 19.09 1.50
C HIS A 19 -1.29 19.83 1.49
N ARG A 20 -1.46 20.82 0.62
CA ARG A 20 -2.72 21.58 0.50
C ARG A 20 -3.89 20.68 0.11
N MET A 21 -3.69 19.71 -0.78
CA MET A 21 -4.74 18.79 -1.22
C MET A 21 -5.19 17.86 -0.09
N THR A 22 -4.24 17.35 0.69
CA THR A 22 -4.52 16.43 1.81
C THR A 22 -5.09 17.13 3.05
N ARG A 23 -5.19 18.48 3.05
CA ARG A 23 -5.69 19.28 4.16
C ARG A 23 -7.01 20.00 3.88
N ARG A 24 -7.62 19.77 2.72
CA ARG A 24 -8.90 20.37 2.33
C ARG A 24 -10.04 19.36 2.39
N GLY A 25 -11.26 19.87 2.58
CA GLY A 25 -12.46 19.06 2.60
C GLY A 25 -12.50 18.07 3.76
N LEU A 26 -13.07 16.91 3.50
CA LEU A 26 -13.17 15.81 4.45
C LEU A 26 -12.18 14.70 4.05
N GLN A 27 -11.16 14.48 4.89
CA GLN A 27 -10.06 13.54 4.62
C GLN A 27 -10.07 12.40 5.63
N HIS A 28 -10.21 11.18 5.16
CA HIS A 28 -10.14 9.99 6.02
C HIS A 28 -8.77 9.29 5.93
N ALA A 29 -8.19 9.20 4.74
CA ALA A 29 -6.86 8.60 4.46
C ALA A 29 -6.64 7.24 5.14
N HIS A 30 -7.70 6.42 5.27
CA HIS A 30 -7.66 5.11 5.97
C HIS A 30 -7.11 5.15 7.40
N HIS A 31 -7.30 6.23 8.12
CA HIS A 31 -6.91 6.30 9.52
C HIS A 31 -7.87 5.45 10.38
N VAL A 32 -7.52 4.17 10.48
CA VAL A 32 -8.25 3.13 11.22
C VAL A 32 -7.34 2.53 12.29
N LEU A 33 -7.83 2.39 13.51
CA LEU A 33 -7.10 1.76 14.61
C LEU A 33 -7.98 0.69 15.30
N PRO A 34 -7.48 -0.55 15.43
CA PRO A 34 -6.25 -1.05 14.81
C PRO A 34 -6.35 -1.11 13.28
N SER A 35 -5.22 -1.07 12.56
CA SER A 35 -5.19 -1.14 11.08
C SER A 35 -5.61 -2.50 10.53
N ASP A 36 -5.52 -3.53 11.36
CA ASP A 36 -5.90 -4.92 11.10
C ASP A 36 -6.69 -5.42 12.33
N PRO A 37 -8.01 -5.14 12.40
CA PRO A 37 -8.81 -5.45 13.58
C PRO A 37 -9.19 -6.92 13.65
N GLU A 38 -9.09 -7.49 14.85
CA GLU A 38 -9.57 -8.84 15.16
C GLU A 38 -10.99 -8.81 15.75
N PRO A 39 -11.75 -9.92 15.65
CA PRO A 39 -13.02 -10.05 16.36
C PRO A 39 -12.91 -9.73 17.85
N GLY A 40 -13.87 -8.97 18.37
CA GLY A 40 -13.87 -8.51 19.77
C GLY A 40 -13.13 -7.19 20.00
N GLN A 41 -12.40 -6.67 19.03
CA GLN A 41 -11.71 -5.38 19.15
C GLN A 41 -12.60 -4.21 18.69
N PRO A 42 -12.62 -3.08 19.41
CA PRO A 42 -13.27 -1.86 18.95
C PRO A 42 -12.43 -1.23 17.82
N ILE A 43 -13.12 -0.63 16.85
CA ILE A 43 -12.48 0.01 15.69
C ILE A 43 -12.65 1.53 15.80
N THR A 44 -11.56 2.25 15.85
CA THR A 44 -11.57 3.72 15.87
C THR A 44 -11.24 4.26 14.49
N LEU A 45 -12.14 5.04 13.93
CA LEU A 45 -11.98 5.76 12.68
C LEU A 45 -11.62 7.21 12.99
N SER A 46 -10.70 7.79 12.22
CA SER A 46 -10.33 9.19 12.34
C SER A 46 -10.52 9.90 11.00
N VAL A 47 -11.03 11.12 11.05
CA VAL A 47 -11.15 12.00 9.88
C VAL A 47 -10.65 13.39 10.20
N GLN A 48 -10.13 14.06 9.20
CA GLN A 48 -9.72 15.45 9.28
C GLN A 48 -10.70 16.30 8.48
N VAL A 49 -11.21 17.35 9.09
CA VAL A 49 -12.04 18.37 8.46
C VAL A 49 -11.18 19.60 8.20
N GLY A 50 -11.01 19.95 6.92
CA GLY A 50 -10.25 21.12 6.48
C GLY A 50 -10.98 22.42 6.80
N GLY A 51 -10.22 23.52 6.96
CA GLY A 51 -10.79 24.83 7.25
C GLY A 51 -11.61 25.45 6.11
N ASP A 52 -11.58 24.86 4.94
CA ASP A 52 -12.41 25.21 3.77
C ASP A 52 -13.79 24.52 3.80
N LEU A 53 -13.99 23.53 4.68
CA LEU A 53 -15.25 22.82 4.83
C LEU A 53 -15.99 23.30 6.09
N LYS A 54 -17.16 23.93 5.89
CA LYS A 54 -18.05 24.28 6.98
C LYS A 54 -18.83 23.05 7.44
N ALA A 55 -18.32 22.34 8.45
CA ALA A 55 -19.00 21.19 9.04
C ALA A 55 -18.87 21.23 10.58
N ASP A 56 -19.99 21.01 11.25
CA ASP A 56 -20.10 20.89 12.70
C ASP A 56 -20.60 19.52 13.14
N ARG A 57 -20.91 18.65 12.17
CA ARG A 57 -21.32 17.26 12.36
C ARG A 57 -20.62 16.37 11.37
N VAL A 58 -20.17 15.23 11.87
CA VAL A 58 -19.55 14.17 11.08
C VAL A 58 -20.15 12.84 11.51
N ALA A 59 -20.58 12.00 10.57
CA ALA A 59 -21.12 10.68 10.86
C ALA A 59 -20.51 9.59 9.96
N CYS A 60 -20.38 8.39 10.52
CA CYS A 60 -20.06 7.17 9.83
C CYS A 60 -21.35 6.37 9.61
N TYR A 61 -21.65 6.00 8.38
CA TYR A 61 -22.69 5.04 8.04
C TYR A 61 -22.01 3.71 7.75
N TYR A 62 -22.39 2.61 8.44
CA TYR A 62 -21.63 1.38 8.36
C TYR A 62 -22.49 0.12 8.47
N THR A 63 -21.97 -0.98 7.91
CA THR A 63 -22.50 -2.34 8.04
C THR A 63 -21.36 -3.29 8.39
N PHE A 64 -21.65 -4.38 9.08
CA PHE A 64 -20.69 -5.45 9.36
C PHE A 64 -20.93 -6.73 8.55
N ASP A 65 -22.04 -6.80 7.84
CA ASP A 65 -22.44 -7.94 7.01
C ASP A 65 -21.96 -7.85 5.55
N GLY A 66 -21.15 -6.83 5.24
CA GLY A 66 -20.67 -6.58 3.88
C GLY A 66 -21.73 -5.98 2.94
N SER A 67 -22.94 -5.69 3.40
CA SER A 67 -23.92 -4.94 2.61
C SER A 67 -23.48 -3.47 2.41
N GLN A 68 -24.01 -2.82 1.38
CA GLN A 68 -23.67 -1.42 1.09
C GLN A 68 -24.35 -0.50 2.11
N PRO A 69 -23.58 0.23 2.95
CA PRO A 69 -24.17 1.20 3.86
C PRO A 69 -24.75 2.38 3.09
N SER A 70 -25.78 3.00 3.64
CA SER A 70 -26.34 4.24 3.12
C SER A 70 -26.97 5.05 4.22
N GLY A 71 -26.90 6.38 4.08
CA GLY A 71 -27.48 7.30 5.03
C GLY A 71 -27.28 8.75 4.60
N GLU A 72 -27.91 9.65 5.32
CA GLU A 72 -27.79 11.10 5.11
C GLU A 72 -27.99 11.83 6.43
N ARG A 73 -27.15 12.84 6.69
CA ARG A 73 -27.21 13.74 7.83
C ARG A 73 -27.36 13.02 9.19
N GLY A 74 -26.66 11.89 9.34
CA GLY A 74 -26.66 11.08 10.56
C GLY A 74 -27.80 10.05 10.66
N ALA A 75 -28.73 10.01 9.70
CA ALA A 75 -29.76 8.97 9.62
C ALA A 75 -29.31 7.86 8.68
N ALA A 76 -29.16 6.64 9.19
CA ALA A 76 -28.84 5.48 8.35
C ALA A 76 -30.12 4.95 7.68
N TYR A 77 -30.05 4.69 6.36
CA TYR A 77 -31.10 4.03 5.60
C TYR A 77 -30.82 2.53 5.47
N ASN A 78 -29.55 2.16 5.35
CA ASN A 78 -29.06 0.80 5.47
C ASN A 78 -27.86 0.74 6.39
N GLY A 79 -27.85 -0.16 7.35
CA GLY A 79 -26.82 -0.31 8.36
C GLY A 79 -27.07 0.57 9.60
N GLN A 80 -26.02 1.08 10.18
CA GLN A 80 -26.01 1.88 11.38
C GLN A 80 -25.30 3.22 11.13
N ALA A 81 -25.56 4.20 12.00
CA ALA A 81 -24.85 5.49 12.01
C ALA A 81 -24.16 5.72 13.37
N ALA A 82 -22.94 6.23 13.33
CA ALA A 82 -22.18 6.64 14.50
C ALA A 82 -21.60 8.03 14.28
N PHE A 83 -21.74 8.92 15.29
CA PHE A 83 -21.27 10.29 15.20
C PHE A 83 -19.83 10.41 15.70
N PHE A 84 -19.02 11.10 14.92
CA PHE A 84 -17.67 11.48 15.32
C PHE A 84 -17.71 12.60 16.39
N GLN A 85 -16.64 12.65 17.18
CA GLN A 85 -16.39 13.74 18.13
C GLN A 85 -15.09 14.45 17.74
N PRO A 86 -15.05 15.79 17.84
CA PRO A 86 -13.82 16.54 17.61
C PRO A 86 -12.85 16.26 18.76
N VAL A 87 -11.59 15.95 18.44
CA VAL A 87 -10.57 15.61 19.44
C VAL A 87 -9.40 16.60 19.45
N GLU A 88 -9.10 17.21 18.30
CA GLU A 88 -7.97 18.12 18.20
C GLU A 88 -8.22 19.18 17.13
N VAL A 89 -7.75 20.40 17.39
CA VAL A 89 -7.73 21.50 16.42
C VAL A 89 -6.30 21.95 16.23
N MET A 90 -5.80 21.88 15.00
CA MET A 90 -4.43 22.25 14.63
C MET A 90 -4.42 23.41 13.65
N TRP A 91 -3.47 24.31 13.82
CA TRP A 91 -3.18 25.35 12.83
C TRP A 91 -2.26 24.80 11.74
N ASP A 92 -2.66 24.97 10.50
CA ASP A 92 -1.82 24.62 9.33
C ASP A 92 -1.34 25.90 8.63
N SER A 93 -0.04 26.16 8.70
CA SER A 93 0.57 27.35 8.12
C SER A 93 0.66 27.31 6.59
N VAL A 94 0.54 26.15 5.97
CA VAL A 94 0.60 25.99 4.49
C VAL A 94 -0.76 26.29 3.85
N THR A 95 -1.84 25.81 4.45
CA THR A 95 -3.21 26.12 4.03
C THR A 95 -3.74 27.40 4.65
N TRP A 96 -3.04 27.94 5.63
CA TRP A 96 -3.42 29.14 6.39
C TRP A 96 -4.80 29.01 7.01
N SER A 97 -5.08 27.85 7.59
CA SER A 97 -6.39 27.50 8.16
C SER A 97 -6.27 26.54 9.34
N TYR A 98 -7.34 26.46 10.14
CA TYR A 98 -7.44 25.42 11.17
C TYR A 98 -7.94 24.11 10.55
N GLN A 99 -7.37 23.03 11.05
CA GLN A 99 -7.77 21.65 10.73
C GLN A 99 -8.36 21.04 12.01
N THR A 100 -9.47 20.36 11.90
CA THR A 100 -10.06 19.67 13.05
C THR A 100 -10.01 18.17 12.82
N MET A 101 -9.40 17.46 13.77
CA MET A 101 -9.41 15.99 13.80
C MET A 101 -10.64 15.51 14.56
N TRP A 102 -11.35 14.56 13.97
CA TRP A 102 -12.53 13.94 14.55
C TRP A 102 -12.32 12.44 14.63
N THR A 103 -12.86 11.80 15.67
CA THR A 103 -12.79 10.35 15.85
C THR A 103 -14.15 9.77 16.21
N VAL A 104 -14.36 8.51 15.82
CA VAL A 104 -15.48 7.68 16.28
C VAL A 104 -14.98 6.28 16.55
N THR A 105 -15.48 5.65 17.60
CA THR A 105 -15.20 4.24 17.88
C THR A 105 -16.46 3.43 17.59
N LEU A 106 -16.34 2.50 16.65
CA LEU A 106 -17.39 1.54 16.32
C LEU A 106 -17.39 0.38 17.33
N PRO A 107 -18.56 -0.18 17.65
CA PRO A 107 -18.64 -1.30 18.58
C PRO A 107 -17.92 -2.53 18.01
N PRO A 108 -17.32 -3.37 18.88
CA PRO A 108 -16.68 -4.60 18.45
C PRO A 108 -17.73 -5.62 17.97
N VAL A 109 -17.35 -6.40 16.94
CA VAL A 109 -18.09 -7.59 16.51
C VAL A 109 -17.35 -8.83 16.99
N GLN A 110 -18.07 -9.87 17.42
CA GLN A 110 -17.48 -11.06 18.04
C GLN A 110 -17.06 -12.12 17.03
N GLU A 111 -17.53 -12.01 15.80
CA GLU A 111 -17.24 -12.94 14.70
C GLU A 111 -16.54 -12.21 13.56
N GLN A 112 -15.99 -13.00 12.62
CA GLN A 112 -15.44 -12.44 11.39
C GLN A 112 -16.50 -11.66 10.64
N ALA A 113 -16.14 -10.48 10.15
CA ALA A 113 -17.06 -9.57 9.51
C ALA A 113 -16.37 -8.76 8.39
N LEU A 114 -17.16 -8.27 7.46
CA LEU A 114 -16.73 -7.32 6.45
C LEU A 114 -17.37 -5.96 6.76
N LEU A 115 -16.60 -5.09 7.37
CA LEU A 115 -17.00 -3.71 7.62
C LEU A 115 -16.98 -2.94 6.31
N ARG A 116 -18.14 -2.38 5.94
CA ARG A 116 -18.25 -1.35 4.90
C ARG A 116 -18.74 -0.07 5.54
N TYR A 117 -18.15 1.07 5.15
CA TYR A 117 -18.54 2.34 5.75
C TYR A 117 -18.36 3.52 4.79
N GLN A 118 -19.14 4.55 5.04
CA GLN A 118 -19.09 5.85 4.38
C GLN A 118 -19.01 6.92 5.48
N ILE A 119 -18.34 8.03 5.21
CA ILE A 119 -18.20 9.10 6.19
C ILE A 119 -18.69 10.40 5.57
N GLY A 120 -19.68 11.01 6.18
CA GLY A 120 -20.28 12.27 5.76
C GLY A 120 -20.07 13.38 6.79
N ALA A 121 -19.93 14.63 6.31
CA ALA A 121 -19.79 15.82 7.13
C ALA A 121 -20.68 16.94 6.62
N TRP A 122 -21.34 17.69 7.53
CA TRP A 122 -22.25 18.77 7.18
C TRP A 122 -22.40 19.79 8.31
N SER A 123 -23.06 20.90 8.01
CA SER A 123 -23.68 21.83 8.97
C SER A 123 -25.14 22.05 8.60
N ASP A 124 -25.89 22.76 9.43
CA ASP A 124 -27.32 22.97 9.17
C ASP A 124 -27.58 23.65 7.80
N ASP A 125 -26.70 24.55 7.38
CA ASP A 125 -26.81 25.35 6.15
C ASP A 125 -26.10 24.74 4.94
N THR A 126 -25.45 23.56 5.06
CA THR A 126 -24.67 22.96 3.98
C THR A 126 -25.22 21.61 3.55
N GLN A 127 -24.99 21.26 2.29
CA GLN A 127 -25.16 19.88 1.84
C GLN A 127 -24.11 18.99 2.51
N GLU A 128 -24.47 17.73 2.79
CA GLU A 128 -23.51 16.74 3.26
C GLU A 128 -22.47 16.43 2.19
N VAL A 129 -21.22 16.46 2.58
CA VAL A 129 -20.09 16.04 1.75
C VAL A 129 -19.51 14.75 2.31
N PHE A 130 -19.01 13.89 1.43
CA PHE A 130 -18.49 12.58 1.81
C PHE A 130 -16.98 12.53 1.67
N ALA A 131 -16.34 11.83 2.59
CA ALA A 131 -14.95 11.46 2.45
C ALA A 131 -14.78 10.52 1.25
N ASP A 132 -13.77 10.81 0.43
CA ASP A 132 -13.42 9.99 -0.72
C ASP A 132 -12.00 9.44 -0.54
N TRP A 133 -11.66 8.48 -1.37
CA TRP A 133 -10.28 8.05 -1.50
C TRP A 133 -9.45 9.21 -2.02
N PRO A 134 -8.31 9.54 -1.39
CA PRO A 134 -7.47 10.59 -1.93
C PRO A 134 -6.97 10.17 -3.32
N HIS A 135 -7.45 10.83 -4.36
CA HIS A 135 -7.03 10.61 -5.75
C HIS A 135 -5.61 11.15 -5.99
N ILE A 136 -4.68 10.78 -5.09
CA ILE A 136 -3.29 11.25 -5.09
C ILE A 136 -2.62 10.97 -6.43
N LYS A 137 -2.90 9.81 -7.03
CA LYS A 137 -2.33 9.46 -8.35
C LYS A 137 -2.77 10.42 -9.42
N HIS A 138 -4.06 10.69 -9.56
CA HIS A 138 -4.61 11.61 -10.55
C HIS A 138 -4.11 13.04 -10.33
N ALA A 139 -4.08 13.48 -9.10
CA ALA A 139 -3.54 14.78 -8.73
C ALA A 139 -2.05 14.90 -9.05
N ALA A 140 -1.27 13.86 -8.77
CA ALA A 140 0.15 13.80 -9.10
C ALA A 140 0.38 13.81 -10.63
N GLU A 141 -0.45 13.14 -11.41
CA GLU A 141 -0.40 13.14 -12.89
C GLU A 141 -0.66 14.54 -13.45
N ILE A 142 -1.69 15.24 -12.96
CA ILE A 142 -1.99 16.63 -13.40
C ILE A 142 -0.82 17.55 -13.03
N ALA A 143 -0.31 17.45 -11.81
CA ALA A 143 0.80 18.27 -11.33
C ALA A 143 2.08 18.02 -12.12
N ALA A 144 2.42 16.74 -12.35
CA ALA A 144 3.59 16.37 -13.12
C ALA A 144 3.48 16.87 -14.57
N THR A 145 2.30 16.74 -15.19
CA THR A 145 2.05 17.24 -16.56
C THR A 145 2.25 18.75 -16.65
N ALA A 146 1.69 19.52 -15.71
CA ALA A 146 1.89 20.97 -15.66
C ALA A 146 3.36 21.35 -15.46
N PHE A 147 4.06 20.66 -14.54
CA PHE A 147 5.47 20.89 -14.28
C PHE A 147 6.34 20.65 -15.52
N PHE A 148 6.17 19.52 -16.22
CA PHE A 148 6.96 19.21 -17.43
C PHE A 148 6.64 20.12 -18.61
N ARG A 149 5.45 20.75 -18.64
CA ARG A 149 5.09 21.77 -19.64
C ARG A 149 5.52 23.17 -19.29
N GLY A 150 6.11 23.37 -18.09
CA GLY A 150 6.45 24.72 -17.60
C GLY A 150 5.22 25.58 -17.28
N GLU A 151 4.08 24.95 -17.06
CA GLU A 151 2.83 25.61 -16.70
C GLU A 151 2.76 25.85 -15.18
N ALA A 152 1.97 26.84 -14.75
CA ALA A 152 1.74 27.07 -13.34
C ALA A 152 1.00 25.88 -12.73
N LEU A 153 1.46 25.38 -11.57
CA LEU A 153 0.77 24.34 -10.85
C LEU A 153 -0.62 24.81 -10.41
N PRO A 154 -1.66 24.00 -10.61
CA PRO A 154 -3.01 24.38 -10.20
C PRO A 154 -3.06 24.54 -8.68
N ASN A 155 -3.69 25.62 -8.20
CA ASN A 155 -3.86 25.86 -6.77
C ASN A 155 -4.78 24.84 -6.10
N HIS A 156 -5.62 24.18 -6.87
CA HIS A 156 -6.57 23.17 -6.43
C HIS A 156 -6.84 22.18 -7.56
N ILE A 157 -6.74 20.89 -7.25
CA ILE A 157 -7.19 19.81 -8.12
C ILE A 157 -8.38 19.19 -7.44
N GLN A 158 -9.55 19.30 -8.05
CA GLN A 158 -10.74 18.63 -7.55
C GLN A 158 -10.64 17.17 -7.95
N ALA A 159 -10.49 16.31 -6.96
CA ALA A 159 -10.47 14.87 -7.12
C ALA A 159 -11.82 14.31 -6.67
N GLY A 160 -12.61 13.81 -7.61
CA GLY A 160 -13.91 13.20 -7.32
C GLY A 160 -15.07 14.20 -7.14
N ASP A 161 -16.24 13.63 -6.90
CA ASP A 161 -17.46 14.36 -6.56
C ASP A 161 -17.66 14.30 -5.03
N PRO A 162 -17.52 15.42 -4.30
CA PRO A 162 -17.63 15.41 -2.84
C PRO A 162 -19.04 15.07 -2.34
N TYR A 163 -20.04 15.08 -3.21
CA TYR A 163 -21.42 14.72 -2.89
C TYR A 163 -21.73 13.25 -3.17
N ARG A 164 -20.81 12.53 -3.77
CA ARG A 164 -20.95 11.09 -4.03
C ARG A 164 -20.25 10.30 -2.93
N PRO A 165 -20.99 9.49 -2.14
CA PRO A 165 -20.38 8.71 -1.07
C PRO A 165 -19.41 7.65 -1.63
N HIS A 166 -18.19 7.64 -1.10
CA HIS A 166 -17.24 6.57 -1.29
C HIS A 166 -17.40 5.53 -0.18
N THR A 167 -17.35 4.25 -0.52
CA THR A 167 -17.45 3.16 0.46
C THR A 167 -16.08 2.56 0.72
N PHE A 168 -15.62 2.74 1.95
CA PHE A 168 -14.43 2.09 2.47
C PHE A 168 -14.76 0.67 2.91
N VAL A 169 -13.77 -0.21 2.84
CA VAL A 169 -13.93 -1.64 3.18
C VAL A 169 -12.77 -2.07 4.07
N LEU A 170 -13.09 -2.81 5.13
CA LEU A 170 -12.12 -3.37 6.06
C LEU A 170 -12.58 -4.77 6.50
N SER A 171 -11.70 -5.76 6.37
CA SER A 171 -11.93 -7.08 6.94
C SER A 171 -11.67 -7.06 8.45
N ILE A 172 -12.55 -7.75 9.19
CA ILE A 172 -12.37 -8.04 10.61
C ILE A 172 -12.21 -9.54 10.69
N ASP A 173 -11.00 -10.00 10.85
CA ASP A 173 -10.70 -11.43 10.87
C ASP A 173 -9.53 -11.72 11.82
N GLU A 174 -9.30 -12.98 12.09
CA GLU A 174 -8.19 -13.43 12.90
C GLU A 174 -7.07 -13.86 11.96
N LEU A 175 -6.03 -13.03 11.84
CA LEU A 175 -4.84 -13.40 11.09
C LEU A 175 -4.06 -14.49 11.84
N LYS A 176 -4.14 -15.71 11.34
CA LYS A 176 -3.41 -16.88 11.86
C LYS A 176 -2.27 -17.26 10.91
N PRO A 177 -1.16 -16.50 10.87
CA PRO A 177 -0.03 -16.91 10.06
C PRO A 177 0.47 -18.28 10.55
N PRO A 178 0.88 -19.17 9.64
CA PRO A 178 1.42 -20.46 10.03
C PRO A 178 2.71 -20.26 10.84
N GLN A 179 3.00 -21.20 11.76
CA GLN A 179 4.14 -21.08 12.67
C GLN A 179 5.46 -20.82 11.93
N TRP A 180 5.68 -21.49 10.81
CA TRP A 180 6.88 -21.28 10.01
C TRP A 180 7.08 -19.83 9.55
N ALA A 181 6.00 -19.09 9.28
CA ALA A 181 6.10 -17.70 8.86
C ALA A 181 6.41 -16.74 10.01
N ARG A 182 5.97 -17.11 11.24
CA ARG A 182 6.31 -16.39 12.47
C ARG A 182 7.78 -16.55 12.84
N ASP A 183 8.34 -17.75 12.58
CA ASP A 183 9.71 -18.12 12.93
C ASP A 183 10.68 -17.94 11.77
N ALA A 184 10.21 -17.31 10.64
CA ALA A 184 11.03 -17.18 9.45
C ALA A 184 12.20 -16.20 9.66
N VAL A 185 13.41 -16.70 9.43
CA VAL A 185 14.62 -15.92 9.21
C VAL A 185 14.84 -15.85 7.71
N ILE A 186 14.53 -14.71 7.11
CA ILE A 186 14.47 -14.56 5.66
C ILE A 186 15.78 -14.01 5.11
N TYR A 187 16.34 -14.68 4.10
CA TYR A 187 17.47 -14.20 3.33
C TYR A 187 17.01 -13.84 1.90
N HIS A 188 17.06 -12.56 1.57
CA HIS A 188 16.73 -12.10 0.23
C HIS A 188 17.89 -12.36 -0.72
N VAL A 189 17.63 -13.07 -1.82
CA VAL A 189 18.62 -13.38 -2.86
C VAL A 189 18.26 -12.63 -4.13
N PHE A 190 19.15 -11.73 -4.55
CA PHE A 190 19.12 -11.15 -5.89
C PHE A 190 19.86 -12.11 -6.84
N VAL A 191 19.11 -12.95 -7.54
CA VAL A 191 19.66 -14.14 -8.22
C VAL A 191 20.80 -13.81 -9.19
N ASP A 192 20.62 -12.82 -10.08
CA ASP A 192 21.65 -12.44 -11.07
C ASP A 192 22.98 -12.01 -10.42
N ARG A 193 22.95 -11.53 -9.17
CA ARG A 193 24.11 -10.98 -8.45
C ARG A 193 24.62 -11.88 -7.33
N PHE A 194 24.06 -13.08 -7.16
CA PHE A 194 24.37 -13.92 -6.01
C PHE A 194 25.52 -14.91 -6.28
N PHE A 195 25.34 -15.85 -7.20
CA PHE A 195 26.39 -16.82 -7.58
C PHE A 195 26.07 -17.48 -8.93
N PRO A 196 27.05 -17.62 -9.85
CA PRO A 196 26.82 -18.25 -11.16
C PRO A 196 26.48 -19.72 -11.08
N GLY A 197 27.17 -20.48 -10.25
CA GLY A 197 27.06 -21.94 -10.11
C GLY A 197 27.59 -22.73 -11.32
N GLN A 198 27.56 -24.07 -11.22
CA GLN A 198 27.95 -25.00 -12.26
C GLN A 198 29.36 -24.75 -12.86
N GLY A 199 30.29 -24.24 -12.02
CA GLY A 199 31.64 -23.88 -12.44
C GLY A 199 31.75 -22.73 -13.43
N ARG A 200 30.65 -21.97 -13.62
CA ARG A 200 30.64 -20.77 -14.49
C ARG A 200 31.36 -19.60 -13.85
N ASN A 201 31.92 -18.75 -14.67
CA ASN A 201 32.47 -17.46 -14.23
C ASN A 201 31.38 -16.38 -14.27
N TRP A 202 31.59 -15.33 -13.49
CA TRP A 202 30.82 -14.11 -13.59
C TRP A 202 30.93 -13.47 -14.99
N SER A 203 29.82 -12.96 -15.51
CA SER A 203 29.85 -12.13 -16.71
C SER A 203 30.59 -10.83 -16.40
N GLN A 204 31.53 -10.46 -17.27
CA GLN A 204 32.24 -9.18 -17.16
C GLN A 204 31.34 -8.08 -17.72
N THR A 205 30.91 -7.16 -16.88
CA THR A 205 30.13 -6.00 -17.30
C THR A 205 30.49 -4.80 -16.41
N ASP A 206 30.74 -3.66 -17.06
CA ASP A 206 30.90 -2.36 -16.38
C ASP A 206 29.58 -1.61 -16.29
N ASP A 207 28.51 -2.14 -16.88
CA ASP A 207 27.15 -1.58 -16.83
C ASP A 207 26.43 -2.11 -15.60
N LEU A 208 25.94 -1.20 -14.75
CA LEU A 208 25.14 -1.54 -13.57
C LEU A 208 23.82 -2.24 -13.94
N ASN A 209 23.31 -2.01 -15.16
CA ASN A 209 22.13 -2.66 -15.70
C ASN A 209 22.46 -3.97 -16.45
N GLY A 210 23.73 -4.31 -16.58
CA GLY A 210 24.17 -5.53 -17.25
C GLY A 210 23.92 -6.79 -16.43
N PHE A 211 23.86 -7.93 -17.10
CA PHE A 211 23.72 -9.25 -16.46
C PHE A 211 25.06 -9.70 -15.89
N CYS A 212 25.10 -10.04 -14.59
CA CYS A 212 26.28 -10.60 -13.93
C CYS A 212 26.38 -12.13 -14.02
N GLY A 213 25.27 -12.80 -14.32
CA GLY A 213 25.26 -14.22 -14.63
C GLY A 213 25.07 -15.14 -13.42
N GLY A 214 24.57 -14.63 -12.30
CA GLY A 214 24.06 -15.46 -11.20
C GLY A 214 22.86 -16.29 -11.65
N THR A 215 22.72 -17.50 -11.10
CA THR A 215 21.66 -18.43 -11.48
C THR A 215 21.00 -19.10 -10.26
N LEU A 216 19.84 -19.75 -10.49
CA LEU A 216 19.18 -20.57 -9.48
C LEU A 216 19.99 -21.82 -9.11
N TRP A 217 20.77 -22.35 -10.07
CA TRP A 217 21.77 -23.40 -9.79
C TRP A 217 22.82 -22.89 -8.80
N GLY A 218 23.28 -21.65 -8.98
CA GLY A 218 24.23 -21.02 -8.08
C GLY A 218 23.65 -20.80 -6.67
N VAL A 219 22.38 -20.45 -6.58
CA VAL A 219 21.69 -20.37 -5.28
C VAL A 219 21.66 -21.74 -4.61
N ALA A 220 21.31 -22.77 -5.37
CA ALA A 220 21.29 -24.15 -4.85
C ALA A 220 22.67 -24.63 -4.35
N GLU A 221 23.75 -24.30 -5.04
CA GLU A 221 25.13 -24.62 -4.59
C GLU A 221 25.54 -23.87 -3.32
N LYS A 222 24.86 -22.80 -2.94
CA LYS A 222 25.12 -22.00 -1.74
C LYS A 222 24.14 -22.26 -0.59
N LEU A 223 23.30 -23.29 -0.70
CA LEU A 223 22.35 -23.63 0.37
C LEU A 223 23.03 -23.95 1.70
N ASP A 224 24.19 -24.61 1.70
CA ASP A 224 24.93 -24.90 2.93
C ASP A 224 25.38 -23.60 3.62
N TYR A 225 25.87 -22.61 2.86
CA TYR A 225 26.19 -21.27 3.38
C TYR A 225 24.96 -20.58 3.98
N ILE A 226 23.81 -20.66 3.31
CA ILE A 226 22.55 -20.05 3.75
C ILE A 226 22.07 -20.73 5.04
N GLU A 227 22.18 -22.05 5.13
CA GLU A 227 21.82 -22.84 6.31
C GLU A 227 22.74 -22.52 7.51
N GLU A 228 24.05 -22.39 7.29
CA GLU A 228 25.02 -22.00 8.34
C GLU A 228 24.74 -20.62 8.93
N LEU A 229 24.10 -19.71 8.19
CA LEU A 229 23.64 -18.41 8.69
C LEU A 229 22.40 -18.51 9.61
N GLY A 230 21.80 -19.70 9.73
CA GLY A 230 20.56 -19.91 10.48
C GLY A 230 19.30 -19.46 9.73
N VAL A 231 19.38 -19.28 8.41
CA VAL A 231 18.26 -18.91 7.54
C VAL A 231 17.37 -20.13 7.28
N ASN A 232 16.07 -19.96 7.42
CA ASN A 232 15.08 -20.99 7.15
C ASN A 232 14.06 -20.60 6.04
N CYS A 233 14.26 -19.44 5.42
CA CYS A 233 13.45 -18.97 4.32
C CYS A 233 14.28 -18.15 3.32
N ILE A 234 14.28 -18.53 2.06
CA ILE A 234 14.89 -17.76 0.97
C ILE A 234 13.79 -16.99 0.25
N TRP A 235 13.99 -15.68 0.07
CA TRP A 235 13.16 -14.85 -0.77
C TRP A 235 13.92 -14.46 -2.03
N LEU A 236 13.48 -14.98 -3.18
CA LEU A 236 14.12 -14.74 -4.47
C LEU A 236 13.62 -13.43 -5.09
N SER A 237 14.52 -12.61 -5.67
CA SER A 237 14.14 -11.61 -6.66
C SER A 237 13.32 -12.26 -7.79
N PRO A 238 12.55 -11.48 -8.60
CA PRO A 238 11.72 -12.07 -9.64
C PRO A 238 12.49 -13.02 -10.54
N VAL A 239 11.93 -14.21 -10.79
CA VAL A 239 12.59 -15.30 -11.54
C VAL A 239 11.95 -15.58 -12.89
N PHE A 240 10.83 -14.95 -13.23
CA PHE A 240 10.12 -15.14 -14.48
C PHE A 240 10.77 -14.41 -15.64
N CYS A 241 10.40 -14.78 -16.89
CA CYS A 241 11.00 -14.20 -18.08
C CYS A 241 10.89 -12.67 -18.11
N SER A 242 12.02 -12.00 -18.20
CA SER A 242 12.14 -10.54 -18.17
C SER A 242 13.31 -10.07 -19.04
N PRO A 243 13.22 -8.91 -19.72
CA PRO A 243 14.32 -8.35 -20.49
C PRO A 243 15.46 -7.77 -19.63
N THR A 244 15.24 -7.60 -18.31
CA THR A 244 16.21 -6.97 -17.41
C THR A 244 16.82 -7.94 -16.41
N HIS A 245 17.97 -7.55 -15.84
CA HIS A 245 18.68 -8.32 -14.82
C HIS A 245 17.95 -8.39 -13.48
N HIS A 246 17.07 -7.43 -13.19
CA HIS A 246 16.31 -7.38 -11.93
C HIS A 246 14.98 -8.14 -11.97
N GLY A 247 14.45 -8.42 -13.16
CA GLY A 247 13.26 -9.25 -13.33
C GLY A 247 11.91 -8.62 -12.96
N TYR A 248 11.85 -7.31 -12.61
CA TYR A 248 10.60 -6.67 -12.19
C TYR A 248 9.66 -6.31 -13.34
N ASP A 249 10.13 -6.34 -14.57
CA ASP A 249 9.38 -6.07 -15.80
C ASP A 249 9.09 -7.40 -16.53
N VAL A 250 8.35 -8.28 -15.86
CA VAL A 250 7.99 -9.60 -16.33
C VAL A 250 7.17 -9.52 -17.62
N VAL A 251 7.57 -10.29 -18.63
CA VAL A 251 6.87 -10.42 -19.92
C VAL A 251 6.14 -11.75 -20.06
N ASP A 252 6.53 -12.75 -19.28
CA ASP A 252 5.90 -14.07 -19.26
C ASP A 252 6.00 -14.69 -17.87
N TYR A 253 4.86 -14.89 -17.22
CA TYR A 253 4.73 -15.51 -15.90
C TYR A 253 4.65 -17.06 -15.96
N SER A 254 4.56 -17.64 -17.15
CA SER A 254 4.40 -19.09 -17.32
C SER A 254 5.74 -19.82 -17.35
N ASN A 255 6.85 -19.11 -17.56
CA ASN A 255 8.18 -19.67 -17.70
C ASN A 255 9.20 -18.94 -16.82
N VAL A 256 10.11 -19.71 -16.22
CA VAL A 256 11.26 -19.17 -15.51
C VAL A 256 12.31 -18.69 -16.53
N GLU A 257 12.95 -17.58 -16.22
CA GLU A 257 13.96 -16.95 -17.07
C GLU A 257 15.11 -17.93 -17.41
N PRO A 258 15.34 -18.25 -18.71
CA PRO A 258 16.36 -19.21 -19.10
C PRO A 258 17.78 -18.84 -18.66
N ARG A 259 18.10 -17.54 -18.58
CA ARG A 259 19.41 -17.06 -18.07
C ARG A 259 19.63 -17.43 -16.63
N LEU A 260 18.58 -17.52 -15.82
CA LEU A 260 18.63 -17.95 -14.42
C LEU A 260 18.67 -19.47 -14.28
N GLY A 261 18.50 -20.23 -15.38
CA GLY A 261 18.53 -21.69 -15.43
C GLY A 261 17.20 -22.35 -15.78
N GLY A 262 16.14 -21.57 -15.99
CA GLY A 262 14.81 -22.06 -16.37
C GLY A 262 14.10 -22.85 -15.26
N ASP A 263 13.00 -23.51 -15.64
CA ASP A 263 12.13 -24.25 -14.72
C ASP A 263 12.86 -25.38 -13.98
N ASP A 264 13.77 -26.09 -14.67
CA ASP A 264 14.54 -27.18 -14.06
C ASP A 264 15.41 -26.69 -12.89
N ALA A 265 16.02 -25.49 -13.03
CA ALA A 265 16.84 -24.91 -11.98
C ALA A 265 16.00 -24.47 -10.77
N LEU A 266 14.82 -23.90 -11.00
CA LEU A 266 13.90 -23.53 -9.94
C LEU A 266 13.40 -24.78 -9.19
N HIS A 267 13.02 -25.80 -9.93
CA HIS A 267 12.54 -27.06 -9.34
C HIS A 267 13.62 -27.71 -8.46
N PHE A 268 14.84 -27.81 -8.98
CA PHE A 268 15.97 -28.35 -8.23
C PHE A 268 16.26 -27.53 -6.97
N LEU A 269 16.30 -26.20 -7.06
CA LEU A 269 16.53 -25.32 -5.91
C LEU A 269 15.47 -25.53 -4.84
N VAL A 270 14.19 -25.58 -5.21
CA VAL A 270 13.08 -25.76 -4.28
C VAL A 270 13.19 -27.11 -3.56
N GLU A 271 13.44 -28.19 -4.29
CA GLU A 271 13.62 -29.52 -3.68
C GLU A 271 14.82 -29.57 -2.74
N ALA A 272 15.96 -29.02 -3.16
CA ALA A 272 17.19 -29.00 -2.37
C ALA A 272 17.05 -28.12 -1.10
N ALA A 273 16.35 -26.99 -1.18
CA ALA A 273 16.05 -26.12 -0.05
C ALA A 273 15.08 -26.81 0.92
N HIS A 274 14.02 -27.42 0.41
CA HIS A 274 13.02 -28.11 1.25
C HIS A 274 13.64 -29.32 1.97
N ALA A 275 14.57 -30.02 1.34
CA ALA A 275 15.30 -31.14 2.00
C ALA A 275 16.13 -30.66 3.21
N ARG A 276 16.49 -29.38 3.29
CA ARG A 276 17.17 -28.72 4.42
C ARG A 276 16.21 -28.00 5.38
N GLY A 277 14.89 -28.07 5.14
CA GLY A 277 13.91 -27.32 5.92
C GLY A 277 13.85 -25.82 5.60
N ILE A 278 14.50 -25.39 4.52
CA ILE A 278 14.51 -24.01 4.05
C ILE A 278 13.35 -23.81 3.07
N ARG A 279 12.49 -22.83 3.32
CA ARG A 279 11.38 -22.46 2.44
C ARG A 279 11.84 -21.51 1.33
N VAL A 280 11.14 -21.54 0.21
CA VAL A 280 11.42 -20.65 -0.92
C VAL A 280 10.19 -19.81 -1.19
N VAL A 281 10.36 -18.48 -1.21
CA VAL A 281 9.34 -17.47 -1.51
C VAL A 281 9.76 -16.73 -2.78
N LEU A 282 8.84 -16.62 -3.73
CA LEU A 282 9.05 -15.92 -4.99
C LEU A 282 8.47 -14.51 -4.90
N TYR A 283 9.17 -13.54 -5.48
CA TYR A 283 8.63 -12.21 -5.72
C TYR A 283 7.83 -12.22 -7.02
N ILE A 284 6.63 -11.67 -6.99
CA ILE A 284 5.77 -11.46 -8.17
C ILE A 284 5.44 -9.97 -8.24
N ALA A 285 5.81 -9.31 -9.34
CA ALA A 285 5.36 -7.96 -9.66
C ALA A 285 4.08 -8.07 -10.50
N LEU A 286 2.98 -7.46 -10.05
CA LEU A 286 1.67 -7.45 -10.71
C LEU A 286 1.38 -6.07 -11.28
#